data_ee2d9fe5e15b51ea71f3dc20ad2e2ff8
#
_entry.id   ee2d9fe5e15b51ea71f3dc20ad2e2ff8
#
_cell.length_a   1.000
_cell.length_b   1.000
_cell.length_c   1.000
_cell.angle_alpha   90.00
_cell.angle_beta   90.00
_cell.angle_gamma   90.00
#
_symmetry.space_group_name_H-M   'P 1'
#
loop_
_entity.id
_entity.type
_entity.pdbx_description
1 polymer ?
#
loop_
_entity_poly.entity_id
_entity_poly.type
_entity_poly.pdbx_seq_one_letter_code
_entity_poly.pdbx_strand_id
1 'polypeptide(L)'
;MTPDTRVNQLPKRQEINVLGQMMNMELTVNSLIDHAARYHGDAEIVSIGTDGNPSRSYWATVSERSRQLASALRTAGYVQGDRCATICWNNVGHLECYLGISGGGMVCHTINPRLFPEQLVYVINNAQDKVIFFDKTFLPIVSKIRDRLETVEKFALMSEPDEEIAAQFPGLLFYEEFLQRGTPNANWPEIAENQASSLCYTSGTTGNPKGVLYSHRSTVLHALVAAQPDALNLSARDVVMPVVPMFHVNAWGVPYITAMVGAKLVLPGPGLDGESLVKLIDSESVTIALGVPTIWQGLLSALDELGSSAQSLKRTVIGGSACPPSMMSEFRGKYGVEVVHAWGMTETSPIGTVNALLSKHNTLSEEGRNKIRESQGRPPYGVQLKIVGEDGHQLPEDAIAQGNLRVIPPKNSGD
;
A
#
# COMPACT_ATOMS: atom_id res chain seq x y z
N MET A 1 68.04 34.61 -21.36
CA MET A 1 66.78 34.35 -22.09
C MET A 1 66.10 33.16 -21.42
N THR A 2 65.19 33.45 -20.55
CA THR A 2 64.35 32.43 -19.89
C THR A 2 63.09 32.24 -20.74
N PRO A 3 62.62 31.00 -21.01
CA PRO A 3 61.40 30.80 -21.79
C PRO A 3 60.19 31.12 -20.94
N ASP A 4 59.33 31.98 -21.50
CA ASP A 4 57.98 32.31 -20.96
C ASP A 4 57.03 31.16 -21.14
N THR A 5 56.74 30.43 -20.09
CA THR A 5 55.76 29.33 -20.07
C THR A 5 54.39 29.86 -19.61
N ARG A 6 53.78 30.72 -20.40
CA ARG A 6 52.36 31.03 -20.24
C ARG A 6 51.50 29.90 -20.87
N VAL A 7 51.16 28.92 -20.07
CA VAL A 7 50.13 27.96 -20.45
C VAL A 7 48.81 28.72 -20.51
N ASN A 8 48.30 28.95 -21.73
CA ASN A 8 46.97 29.48 -21.98
C ASN A 8 45.93 28.55 -21.32
N GLN A 9 45.45 28.90 -20.13
CA GLN A 9 44.30 28.26 -19.54
C GLN A 9 43.08 28.65 -20.39
N LEU A 10 42.58 27.68 -21.18
CA LEU A 10 41.27 27.80 -21.83
C LEU A 10 40.23 28.15 -20.77
N PRO A 11 39.33 29.09 -21.02
CA PRO A 11 38.27 29.42 -20.06
C PRO A 11 37.44 28.16 -19.77
N LYS A 12 37.28 27.85 -18.47
CA LYS A 12 36.42 26.77 -18.03
C LYS A 12 35.04 27.00 -18.67
N ARG A 13 34.58 26.08 -19.51
CA ARG A 13 33.18 26.07 -19.98
C ARG A 13 32.28 26.13 -18.74
N GLN A 14 31.43 27.16 -18.64
CA GLN A 14 30.33 27.16 -17.70
C GLN A 14 29.45 25.96 -18.03
N GLU A 15 29.27 25.08 -17.05
CA GLU A 15 28.25 23.99 -17.16
C GLU A 15 26.89 24.67 -17.22
N ILE A 16 26.29 24.68 -18.39
CA ILE A 16 24.91 25.14 -18.57
C ILE A 16 24.01 23.94 -18.33
N ASN A 17 23.31 23.92 -17.20
CA ASN A 17 22.24 22.93 -16.93
C ASN A 17 21.04 23.26 -17.83
N VAL A 18 20.92 22.55 -18.93
CA VAL A 18 19.74 22.62 -19.78
C VAL A 18 18.72 21.61 -19.26
N LEU A 19 17.62 22.10 -18.67
CA LEU A 19 16.56 21.28 -18.14
C LEU A 19 15.64 20.77 -19.25
N GLY A 20 15.21 19.49 -19.15
CA GLY A 20 14.14 18.95 -19.96
C GLY A 20 12.80 19.62 -19.60
N GLN A 21 11.90 19.74 -20.58
CA GLN A 21 10.63 20.44 -20.41
C GLN A 21 9.40 19.50 -20.42
N MET A 22 9.57 18.22 -20.79
CA MET A 22 8.46 17.26 -20.92
C MET A 22 8.23 16.51 -19.62
N MET A 23 6.96 16.18 -19.35
CA MET A 23 6.54 15.42 -18.17
C MET A 23 6.97 16.04 -16.84
N ASN A 24 6.99 17.37 -16.77
CA ASN A 24 7.33 18.13 -15.57
C ASN A 24 6.11 18.22 -14.64
N MET A 25 5.74 17.10 -14.01
CA MET A 25 4.68 17.00 -13.01
C MET A 25 5.22 16.41 -11.72
N GLU A 26 4.71 16.91 -10.59
CA GLU A 26 5.03 16.35 -9.29
C GLU A 26 4.38 14.95 -9.12
N LEU A 27 5.17 13.97 -8.68
CA LEU A 27 4.70 12.60 -8.42
C LEU A 27 3.99 12.55 -7.07
N THR A 28 2.74 13.00 -7.02
CA THR A 28 1.95 13.07 -5.79
C THR A 28 0.80 12.07 -5.79
N VAL A 29 0.34 11.67 -4.59
CA VAL A 29 -0.86 10.83 -4.43
C VAL A 29 -2.09 11.51 -5.06
N ASN A 30 -2.14 12.84 -5.04
CA ASN A 30 -3.20 13.62 -5.68
C ASN A 30 -3.30 13.33 -7.18
N SER A 31 -2.16 13.20 -7.86
CA SER A 31 -2.15 12.92 -9.30
C SER A 31 -2.78 11.57 -9.64
N LEU A 32 -2.67 10.58 -8.73
CA LEU A 32 -3.27 9.25 -8.92
C LEU A 32 -4.79 9.30 -8.83
N ILE A 33 -5.32 9.94 -7.78
CA ILE A 33 -6.78 10.02 -7.60
C ILE A 33 -7.45 10.94 -8.63
N ASP A 34 -6.77 12.02 -9.03
CA ASP A 34 -7.28 12.91 -10.07
C ASP A 34 -7.33 12.20 -11.44
N HIS A 35 -6.32 11.38 -11.73
CA HIS A 35 -6.32 10.53 -12.91
C HIS A 35 -7.47 9.52 -12.87
N ALA A 36 -7.65 8.81 -11.74
CA ALA A 36 -8.74 7.87 -11.56
C ALA A 36 -10.11 8.53 -11.76
N ALA A 37 -10.35 9.65 -11.08
CA ALA A 37 -11.63 10.37 -11.17
C ALA A 37 -11.93 10.88 -12.58
N ARG A 38 -10.90 11.34 -13.29
CA ARG A 38 -11.07 11.94 -14.64
C ARG A 38 -11.26 10.92 -15.73
N TYR A 39 -10.52 9.82 -15.71
CA TYR A 39 -10.47 8.87 -16.84
C TYR A 39 -11.11 7.51 -16.53
N HIS A 40 -11.36 7.22 -15.26
CA HIS A 40 -11.92 5.97 -14.76
C HIS A 40 -12.95 6.22 -13.64
N GLY A 41 -13.61 7.39 -13.69
CA GLY A 41 -14.51 7.84 -12.64
C GLY A 41 -15.70 6.92 -12.38
N ASP A 42 -16.10 6.14 -13.38
CA ASP A 42 -17.18 5.14 -13.36
C ASP A 42 -16.70 3.73 -12.96
N ALA A 43 -15.40 3.50 -12.82
CA ALA A 43 -14.90 2.22 -12.33
C ALA A 43 -15.27 2.02 -10.86
N GLU A 44 -15.82 0.84 -10.58
CA GLU A 44 -16.52 0.52 -9.34
C GLU A 44 -15.56 0.18 -8.20
N ILE A 45 -15.95 0.56 -6.98
CA ILE A 45 -15.33 0.15 -5.72
C ILE A 45 -16.40 -0.53 -4.89
N VAL A 46 -16.26 -1.84 -4.68
CA VAL A 46 -17.11 -2.63 -3.79
C VAL A 46 -16.45 -2.69 -2.42
N SER A 47 -17.21 -2.43 -1.38
CA SER A 47 -16.70 -2.41 -0.01
C SER A 47 -17.64 -3.18 0.92
N ILE A 48 -17.10 -4.12 1.67
CA ILE A 48 -17.84 -4.80 2.73
C ILE A 48 -17.68 -4.00 4.01
N GLY A 49 -18.82 -3.59 4.58
CA GLY A 49 -18.88 -2.87 5.85
C GLY A 49 -18.52 -3.74 7.05
N THR A 50 -18.37 -3.11 8.21
CA THR A 50 -18.16 -3.82 9.50
C THR A 50 -19.39 -4.62 9.94
N ASP A 51 -20.54 -4.37 9.35
CA ASP A 51 -21.80 -5.10 9.50
C ASP A 51 -21.94 -6.29 8.52
N GLY A 52 -20.94 -6.49 7.65
CA GLY A 52 -20.93 -7.53 6.62
C GLY A 52 -21.71 -7.18 5.35
N ASN A 53 -22.35 -6.00 5.29
CA ASN A 53 -23.12 -5.60 4.12
C ASN A 53 -22.23 -4.98 3.03
N PRO A 54 -22.49 -5.29 1.74
CA PRO A 54 -21.78 -4.67 0.64
C PRO A 54 -22.31 -3.27 0.36
N SER A 55 -21.40 -2.34 0.10
CA SER A 55 -21.67 -1.02 -0.45
C SER A 55 -20.91 -0.84 -1.77
N ARG A 56 -21.41 0.04 -2.64
CA ARG A 56 -20.83 0.34 -3.94
C ARG A 56 -20.54 1.82 -4.06
N SER A 57 -19.35 2.14 -4.53
CA SER A 57 -18.89 3.48 -4.81
C SER A 57 -18.12 3.48 -6.13
N TYR A 58 -17.60 4.64 -6.53
CA TYR A 58 -16.89 4.84 -7.78
C TYR A 58 -15.68 5.73 -7.55
N TRP A 59 -14.65 5.66 -8.41
CA TRP A 59 -13.47 6.50 -8.25
C TRP A 59 -13.80 8.00 -8.24
N ALA A 60 -14.81 8.44 -9.00
CA ALA A 60 -15.27 9.84 -8.96
C ALA A 60 -15.77 10.22 -7.57
N THR A 61 -16.61 9.37 -6.94
CA THR A 61 -17.15 9.60 -5.60
C THR A 61 -16.06 9.58 -4.53
N VAL A 62 -15.15 8.60 -4.60
CA VAL A 62 -14.03 8.52 -3.66
C VAL A 62 -13.12 9.75 -3.77
N SER A 63 -12.89 10.26 -4.98
CA SER A 63 -12.12 11.49 -5.18
C SER A 63 -12.81 12.70 -4.53
N GLU A 64 -14.12 12.87 -4.75
CA GLU A 64 -14.89 13.95 -4.15
C GLU A 64 -14.81 13.91 -2.63
N ARG A 65 -15.10 12.74 -2.03
CA ARG A 65 -15.09 12.56 -0.58
C ARG A 65 -13.69 12.71 0.03
N SER A 66 -12.66 12.25 -0.67
CA SER A 66 -11.25 12.46 -0.26
C SER A 66 -10.87 13.94 -0.25
N ARG A 67 -11.29 14.72 -1.26
CA ARG A 67 -11.09 16.17 -1.29
C ARG A 67 -11.87 16.87 -0.17
N GLN A 68 -13.08 16.41 0.10
CA GLN A 68 -13.91 16.90 1.19
C GLN A 68 -13.27 16.64 2.56
N LEU A 69 -12.71 15.42 2.76
CA LEU A 69 -11.95 15.08 3.98
C LEU A 69 -10.72 15.97 4.15
N ALA A 70 -9.93 16.17 3.10
CA ALA A 70 -8.77 17.06 3.13
C ALA A 70 -9.17 18.50 3.51
N SER A 71 -10.30 18.97 3.00
CA SER A 71 -10.88 20.27 3.35
C SER A 71 -11.35 20.32 4.81
N ALA A 72 -12.04 19.27 5.28
CA ALA A 72 -12.50 19.17 6.67
C ALA A 72 -11.34 19.19 7.67
N LEU A 73 -10.27 18.44 7.38
CA LEU A 73 -9.06 18.42 8.20
C LEU A 73 -8.41 19.80 8.30
N ARG A 74 -8.25 20.50 7.18
CA ARG A 74 -7.72 21.87 7.18
C ARG A 74 -8.62 22.85 7.92
N THR A 75 -9.94 22.73 7.76
CA THR A 75 -10.92 23.55 8.50
C THR A 75 -10.84 23.28 10.01
N ALA A 76 -10.53 22.04 10.41
CA ALA A 76 -10.31 21.67 11.80
C ALA A 76 -8.95 22.14 12.37
N GLY A 77 -8.08 22.76 11.55
CA GLY A 77 -6.80 23.34 11.96
C GLY A 77 -5.58 22.44 11.75
N TYR A 78 -5.76 21.25 11.15
CA TYR A 78 -4.62 20.38 10.82
C TYR A 78 -3.82 20.96 9.64
N VAL A 79 -2.51 20.83 9.72
CA VAL A 79 -1.56 21.40 8.74
C VAL A 79 -0.76 20.31 8.03
N GLN A 80 -0.07 20.72 6.98
CA GLN A 80 0.83 19.80 6.25
C GLN A 80 1.89 19.20 7.19
N GLY A 81 2.07 17.87 7.07
CA GLY A 81 2.99 17.12 7.92
C GLY A 81 2.37 16.60 9.23
N ASP A 82 1.17 17.03 9.64
CA ASP A 82 0.47 16.41 10.76
C ASP A 82 0.15 14.94 10.46
N ARG A 83 0.29 14.07 11.48
CA ARG A 83 -0.06 12.64 11.33
C ARG A 83 -1.51 12.44 11.72
N CYS A 84 -2.26 11.86 10.79
CA CYS A 84 -3.64 11.45 10.99
C CYS A 84 -3.68 9.92 10.94
N ALA A 85 -3.98 9.30 12.07
CA ALA A 85 -3.96 7.86 12.21
C ALA A 85 -5.25 7.21 11.74
N THR A 86 -5.15 5.97 11.26
CA THR A 86 -6.28 5.11 10.92
C THR A 86 -6.17 3.76 11.60
N ILE A 87 -7.27 3.26 12.19
CA ILE A 87 -7.43 1.92 12.75
C ILE A 87 -8.67 1.31 12.08
N CYS A 88 -8.54 0.90 10.82
CA CYS A 88 -9.67 0.51 9.97
C CYS A 88 -9.37 -0.78 9.20
N TRP A 89 -10.44 -1.48 8.82
CA TRP A 89 -10.41 -2.59 7.88
C TRP A 89 -10.23 -2.10 6.43
N ASN A 90 -10.13 -3.03 5.50
CA ASN A 90 -10.14 -2.72 4.08
C ASN A 90 -11.57 -2.35 3.65
N ASN A 91 -11.91 -1.08 3.73
CA ASN A 91 -13.21 -0.54 3.31
C ASN A 91 -13.05 0.82 2.60
N VAL A 92 -14.13 1.31 2.00
CA VAL A 92 -14.11 2.55 1.21
C VAL A 92 -13.78 3.79 2.06
N GLY A 93 -14.26 3.87 3.29
CA GLY A 93 -13.94 4.99 4.20
C GLY A 93 -12.44 5.03 4.53
N HIS A 94 -11.80 3.87 4.72
CA HIS A 94 -10.35 3.81 4.89
C HIS A 94 -9.61 4.26 3.63
N LEU A 95 -10.11 3.90 2.44
CA LEU A 95 -9.56 4.38 1.17
C LEU A 95 -9.68 5.90 1.03
N GLU A 96 -10.80 6.49 1.43
CA GLU A 96 -10.98 7.94 1.49
C GLU A 96 -9.98 8.61 2.45
N CYS A 97 -9.71 7.99 3.61
CA CYS A 97 -8.66 8.45 4.53
C CYS A 97 -7.28 8.41 3.89
N TYR A 98 -6.91 7.33 3.21
CA TYR A 98 -5.63 7.21 2.49
C TYR A 98 -5.39 8.38 1.54
N LEU A 99 -6.38 8.63 0.71
CA LEU A 99 -6.30 9.61 -0.36
C LEU A 99 -6.52 11.05 0.14
N GLY A 100 -7.45 11.24 1.08
CA GLY A 100 -7.80 12.54 1.62
C GLY A 100 -6.75 13.10 2.57
N ILE A 101 -6.22 12.29 3.48
CA ILE A 101 -5.17 12.71 4.43
C ILE A 101 -3.89 13.04 3.65
N SER A 102 -3.41 12.09 2.83
CA SER A 102 -2.20 12.31 2.03
C SER A 102 -2.40 13.46 1.04
N GLY A 103 -3.54 13.48 0.34
CA GLY A 103 -3.89 14.53 -0.61
C GLY A 103 -4.02 15.91 0.02
N GLY A 104 -4.37 15.99 1.30
CA GLY A 104 -4.37 17.21 2.09
C GLY A 104 -2.99 17.70 2.54
N GLY A 105 -1.92 16.94 2.25
CA GLY A 105 -0.55 17.21 2.66
C GLY A 105 -0.20 16.71 4.06
N MET A 106 -1.13 16.01 4.72
CA MET A 106 -0.90 15.35 6.00
C MET A 106 -0.37 13.95 5.78
N VAL A 107 0.07 13.28 6.84
CA VAL A 107 0.65 11.93 6.78
C VAL A 107 -0.38 10.92 7.27
N CYS A 108 -0.81 10.01 6.39
CA CYS A 108 -1.71 8.92 6.76
C CYS A 108 -0.93 7.84 7.52
N HIS A 109 -1.13 7.77 8.85
CA HIS A 109 -0.51 6.75 9.69
C HIS A 109 -1.45 5.55 9.83
N THR A 110 -1.12 4.46 9.18
CA THR A 110 -1.94 3.24 9.22
C THR A 110 -1.49 2.34 10.37
N ILE A 111 -2.40 2.07 11.32
CA ILE A 111 -2.08 1.36 12.55
C ILE A 111 -2.65 -0.05 12.51
N ASN A 112 -1.82 -1.03 12.80
CA ASN A 112 -2.24 -2.42 12.92
C ASN A 112 -3.01 -2.64 14.24
N PRO A 113 -4.33 -2.91 14.19
CA PRO A 113 -5.16 -3.09 15.38
C PRO A 113 -4.85 -4.37 16.18
N ARG A 114 -4.04 -5.26 15.62
CA ARG A 114 -3.62 -6.52 16.28
C ARG A 114 -2.42 -6.35 17.19
N LEU A 115 -1.86 -5.14 17.29
CA LEU A 115 -0.82 -4.82 18.27
C LEU A 115 -1.39 -4.87 19.70
N PHE A 116 -0.53 -5.21 20.66
CA PHE A 116 -0.92 -5.10 22.07
C PHE A 116 -1.19 -3.64 22.46
N PRO A 117 -2.06 -3.38 23.46
CA PRO A 117 -2.41 -2.02 23.88
C PRO A 117 -1.21 -1.11 24.14
N GLU A 118 -0.16 -1.66 24.77
CA GLU A 118 1.08 -0.94 25.06
C GLU A 118 1.82 -0.51 23.80
N GLN A 119 1.82 -1.38 22.79
CA GLN A 119 2.43 -1.07 21.49
C GLN A 119 1.60 -0.05 20.71
N LEU A 120 0.26 -0.14 20.77
CA LEU A 120 -0.64 0.87 20.17
C LEU A 120 -0.36 2.26 20.76
N VAL A 121 -0.31 2.37 22.09
CA VAL A 121 0.02 3.63 22.77
C VAL A 121 1.41 4.13 22.34
N TYR A 122 2.39 3.23 22.28
CA TYR A 122 3.73 3.60 21.85
C TYR A 122 3.76 4.16 20.43
N VAL A 123 3.19 3.45 19.45
CA VAL A 123 3.28 3.89 18.03
C VAL A 123 2.52 5.19 17.79
N ILE A 124 1.37 5.39 18.45
CA ILE A 124 0.55 6.61 18.35
C ILE A 124 1.29 7.80 18.94
N ASN A 125 1.81 7.68 20.18
CA ASN A 125 2.55 8.75 20.84
C ASN A 125 3.89 9.04 20.14
N ASN A 126 4.61 8.01 19.69
CA ASN A 126 5.88 8.17 18.99
C ASN A 126 5.69 8.85 17.60
N ALA A 127 4.61 8.52 16.90
CA ALA A 127 4.23 9.21 15.66
C ALA A 127 3.71 10.63 15.92
N GLN A 128 3.31 10.96 17.15
CA GLN A 128 2.63 12.20 17.52
C GLN A 128 1.35 12.41 16.70
N ASP A 129 0.52 11.37 16.61
CA ASP A 129 -0.76 11.44 15.89
C ASP A 129 -1.67 12.50 16.49
N LYS A 130 -2.39 13.24 15.63
CA LYS A 130 -3.28 14.34 16.01
C LYS A 130 -4.75 13.94 16.04
N VAL A 131 -5.14 13.05 15.14
CA VAL A 131 -6.51 12.52 15.05
C VAL A 131 -6.44 11.03 14.71
N ILE A 132 -7.39 10.27 15.25
CA ILE A 132 -7.54 8.84 14.95
C ILE A 132 -8.90 8.61 14.32
N PHE A 133 -8.93 8.12 13.09
CA PHE A 133 -10.09 7.56 12.40
C PHE A 133 -10.13 6.05 12.66
N PHE A 134 -11.28 5.50 13.08
CA PHE A 134 -11.35 4.09 13.41
C PHE A 134 -12.71 3.47 13.15
N ASP A 135 -12.73 2.19 12.74
CA ASP A 135 -13.97 1.43 12.55
C ASP A 135 -14.61 1.03 13.89
N LYS A 136 -15.95 0.89 13.89
CA LYS A 136 -16.75 0.51 15.07
C LYS A 136 -16.23 -0.74 15.78
N THR A 137 -15.71 -1.70 15.03
CA THR A 137 -15.09 -2.94 15.57
C THR A 137 -13.95 -2.63 16.56
N PHE A 138 -13.26 -1.52 16.39
CA PHE A 138 -12.09 -1.14 17.20
C PHE A 138 -12.43 -0.17 18.34
N LEU A 139 -13.70 0.21 18.51
CA LEU A 139 -14.15 1.06 19.61
C LEU A 139 -13.70 0.57 20.99
N PRO A 140 -13.77 -0.74 21.33
CA PRO A 140 -13.33 -1.19 22.65
C PRO A 140 -11.84 -0.98 22.91
N ILE A 141 -10.97 -1.21 21.91
CA ILE A 141 -9.53 -1.03 22.09
C ILE A 141 -9.16 0.46 22.13
N VAL A 142 -9.77 1.30 21.28
CA VAL A 142 -9.56 2.75 21.28
C VAL A 142 -10.02 3.35 22.61
N SER A 143 -11.19 2.96 23.12
CA SER A 143 -11.69 3.39 24.44
C SER A 143 -10.73 3.04 25.58
N LYS A 144 -10.10 1.86 25.50
CA LYS A 144 -9.15 1.39 26.53
C LYS A 144 -7.84 2.17 26.56
N ILE A 145 -7.37 2.66 25.41
CA ILE A 145 -6.06 3.32 25.31
C ILE A 145 -6.14 4.84 25.31
N ARG A 146 -7.31 5.44 25.05
CA ARG A 146 -7.47 6.87 24.77
C ARG A 146 -6.82 7.80 25.82
N ASP A 147 -6.98 7.49 27.10
CA ASP A 147 -6.48 8.33 28.19
C ASP A 147 -4.94 8.26 28.37
N ARG A 148 -4.27 7.41 27.59
CA ARG A 148 -2.82 7.24 27.55
C ARG A 148 -2.19 7.89 26.30
N LEU A 149 -3.00 8.50 25.45
CA LEU A 149 -2.54 9.14 24.21
C LEU A 149 -2.25 10.62 24.46
N GLU A 150 -1.00 11.01 24.28
CA GLU A 150 -0.49 12.32 24.69
C GLU A 150 -0.75 13.44 23.66
N THR A 151 -0.83 13.07 22.36
CA THR A 151 -0.87 14.04 21.26
C THR A 151 -2.17 14.03 20.48
N VAL A 152 -3.03 13.04 20.71
CA VAL A 152 -4.29 12.86 20.00
C VAL A 152 -5.32 13.88 20.52
N GLU A 153 -5.79 14.72 19.62
CA GLU A 153 -6.73 15.79 19.92
C GLU A 153 -8.18 15.37 19.67
N LYS A 154 -8.40 14.48 18.68
CA LYS A 154 -9.73 14.05 18.25
C LYS A 154 -9.76 12.57 17.89
N PHE A 155 -10.92 11.98 18.07
CA PHE A 155 -11.27 10.61 17.68
C PHE A 155 -12.48 10.69 16.75
N ALA A 156 -12.41 10.02 15.61
CA ALA A 156 -13.48 9.99 14.62
C ALA A 156 -13.88 8.54 14.30
N LEU A 157 -15.09 8.17 14.64
CA LEU A 157 -15.67 6.87 14.32
C LEU A 157 -16.13 6.85 12.85
N MET A 158 -15.72 5.82 12.11
CA MET A 158 -16.05 5.64 10.68
C MET A 158 -17.51 5.16 10.53
N SER A 159 -18.46 6.02 10.88
CA SER A 159 -19.90 5.73 10.80
C SER A 159 -20.72 7.02 10.70
N GLU A 160 -22.02 6.83 10.47
CA GLU A 160 -23.04 7.85 10.77
C GLU A 160 -23.13 8.09 12.29
N PRO A 161 -23.72 9.22 12.71
CA PRO A 161 -23.94 9.53 14.11
C PRO A 161 -24.71 8.43 14.85
N ASP A 162 -24.23 8.12 16.08
CA ASP A 162 -24.82 7.11 16.98
C ASP A 162 -24.83 7.69 18.40
N GLU A 163 -26.01 8.05 18.90
CA GLU A 163 -26.17 8.70 20.21
C GLU A 163 -25.73 7.82 21.38
N GLU A 164 -25.92 6.49 21.30
CA GLU A 164 -25.51 5.58 22.37
C GLU A 164 -23.98 5.52 22.47
N ILE A 165 -23.30 5.49 21.33
CA ILE A 165 -21.84 5.54 21.28
C ILE A 165 -21.33 6.91 21.73
N ALA A 166 -21.95 7.99 21.29
CA ALA A 166 -21.58 9.35 21.70
C ALA A 166 -21.66 9.54 23.22
N ALA A 167 -22.68 8.98 23.86
CA ALA A 167 -22.84 9.02 25.31
C ALA A 167 -21.73 8.25 26.05
N GLN A 168 -21.24 7.13 25.47
CA GLN A 168 -20.18 6.30 26.06
C GLN A 168 -18.77 6.85 25.78
N PHE A 169 -18.60 7.66 24.76
CA PHE A 169 -17.32 8.21 24.34
C PHE A 169 -17.43 9.74 24.15
N PRO A 170 -17.36 10.54 25.24
CA PRO A 170 -17.47 11.99 25.15
C PRO A 170 -16.40 12.60 24.23
N GLY A 171 -16.84 13.50 23.34
CA GLY A 171 -15.97 14.18 22.37
C GLY A 171 -15.65 13.35 21.10
N LEU A 172 -16.29 12.20 20.93
CA LEU A 172 -16.20 11.44 19.71
C LEU A 172 -16.82 12.23 18.55
N LEU A 173 -16.13 12.20 17.41
CA LEU A 173 -16.67 12.69 16.13
C LEU A 173 -17.17 11.49 15.31
N PHE A 174 -18.16 11.73 14.48
CA PHE A 174 -18.59 10.75 13.48
C PHE A 174 -18.07 11.17 12.10
N TYR A 175 -17.61 10.22 11.32
CA TYR A 175 -16.93 10.49 10.06
C TYR A 175 -17.79 11.29 9.08
N GLU A 176 -19.06 10.91 8.93
CA GLU A 176 -19.96 11.58 8.01
C GLU A 176 -20.25 13.03 8.43
N GLU A 177 -20.43 13.31 9.71
CA GLU A 177 -20.55 14.69 10.21
C GLU A 177 -19.23 15.47 10.08
N PHE A 178 -18.10 14.82 10.33
CA PHE A 178 -16.80 15.46 10.18
C PHE A 178 -16.55 15.84 8.73
N LEU A 179 -16.90 14.96 7.80
CA LEU A 179 -16.76 15.17 6.37
C LEU A 179 -17.58 16.40 5.90
N GLN A 180 -18.80 16.58 6.43
CA GLN A 180 -19.67 17.72 6.11
C GLN A 180 -19.09 19.09 6.48
N ARG A 181 -18.07 19.16 7.32
CA ARG A 181 -17.33 20.40 7.63
C ARG A 181 -16.38 20.83 6.52
N GLY A 182 -16.10 19.94 5.58
CA GLY A 182 -15.26 20.19 4.41
C GLY A 182 -16.08 20.59 3.19
N THR A 183 -15.43 21.29 2.28
CA THR A 183 -16.02 21.66 0.99
C THR A 183 -15.87 20.49 0.00
N PRO A 184 -16.96 19.96 -0.57
CA PRO A 184 -16.87 18.97 -1.66
C PRO A 184 -16.04 19.53 -2.83
N ASN A 185 -15.29 18.66 -3.50
CA ASN A 185 -14.46 19.05 -4.62
C ASN A 185 -13.46 20.19 -4.36
N ALA A 186 -13.05 20.40 -3.11
CA ALA A 186 -12.03 21.38 -2.76
C ALA A 186 -10.73 21.13 -3.54
N ASN A 187 -10.02 22.19 -3.89
CA ASN A 187 -8.72 22.07 -4.51
C ASN A 187 -7.70 21.44 -3.55
N TRP A 188 -6.86 20.57 -4.10
CA TRP A 188 -5.72 20.08 -3.37
C TRP A 188 -4.73 21.22 -3.05
N PRO A 189 -4.07 21.20 -1.89
CA PRO A 189 -2.94 22.09 -1.65
C PRO A 189 -1.75 21.74 -2.55
N GLU A 190 -0.84 22.67 -2.73
CA GLU A 190 0.45 22.38 -3.33
C GLU A 190 1.27 21.50 -2.38
N ILE A 191 1.83 20.42 -2.91
CA ILE A 191 2.58 19.42 -2.17
C ILE A 191 3.81 19.06 -2.98
N ALA A 192 4.99 19.16 -2.37
CA ALA A 192 6.22 18.67 -2.98
C ALA A 192 6.25 17.13 -2.97
N GLU A 193 6.67 16.52 -4.06
CA GLU A 193 6.68 15.05 -4.21
C GLU A 193 7.52 14.31 -3.15
N ASN A 194 8.52 14.97 -2.57
CA ASN A 194 9.36 14.40 -1.51
C ASN A 194 8.75 14.53 -0.10
N GLN A 195 7.62 15.23 0.05
CA GLN A 195 6.90 15.31 1.31
C GLN A 195 6.36 13.93 1.71
N ALA A 196 6.31 13.65 3.02
CA ALA A 196 5.74 12.42 3.54
C ALA A 196 4.23 12.33 3.23
N SER A 197 3.79 11.18 2.72
CA SER A 197 2.39 10.87 2.41
C SER A 197 1.78 9.87 3.38
N SER A 198 2.56 8.89 3.82
CA SER A 198 2.09 7.86 4.74
C SER A 198 3.19 7.35 5.67
N LEU A 199 2.76 6.76 6.79
CA LEU A 199 3.60 6.18 7.83
C LEU A 199 3.11 4.78 8.17
N CYS A 200 4.02 3.81 8.17
CA CYS A 200 3.76 2.45 8.65
C CYS A 200 4.80 2.05 9.69
N TYR A 201 4.37 1.38 10.75
CA TYR A 201 5.29 0.82 11.75
C TYR A 201 5.62 -0.64 11.45
N THR A 202 6.89 -1.00 11.55
CA THR A 202 7.34 -2.39 11.52
C THR A 202 7.18 -3.02 12.90
N SER A 203 6.95 -4.34 12.94
CA SER A 203 6.83 -5.08 14.21
C SER A 203 8.12 -5.16 15.03
N GLY A 204 9.26 -4.71 14.45
CA GLY A 204 10.58 -4.73 15.07
C GLY A 204 11.00 -6.13 15.54
N THR A 205 12.06 -6.70 15.01
CA THR A 205 12.57 -8.00 15.50
C THR A 205 13.29 -7.86 16.84
N THR A 206 13.70 -6.66 17.20
CA THR A 206 14.40 -6.34 18.46
C THR A 206 14.02 -4.93 18.92
N GLY A 207 13.22 -4.85 20.00
CA GLY A 207 12.83 -3.57 20.60
C GLY A 207 11.48 -3.01 20.14
N ASN A 208 11.29 -1.72 20.31
CA ASN A 208 10.05 -1.03 19.94
C ASN A 208 9.85 -0.98 18.41
N PRO A 209 8.60 -0.98 17.94
CA PRO A 209 8.26 -0.77 16.52
C PRO A 209 8.93 0.50 15.96
N LYS A 210 9.38 0.44 14.71
CA LYS A 210 10.01 1.58 14.01
C LYS A 210 9.10 2.10 12.91
N GLY A 211 8.94 3.41 12.85
CA GLY A 211 8.17 4.08 11.80
C GLY A 211 8.95 4.21 10.51
N VAL A 212 8.31 3.87 9.39
CA VAL A 212 8.82 4.04 8.03
C VAL A 212 7.93 5.05 7.31
N LEU A 213 8.51 6.16 6.90
CA LEU A 213 7.82 7.23 6.17
C LEU A 213 7.96 7.03 4.67
N TYR A 214 6.83 7.03 3.96
CA TYR A 214 6.79 7.05 2.50
C TYR A 214 6.54 8.46 2.01
N SER A 215 7.32 8.92 1.04
CA SER A 215 7.03 10.17 0.33
C SER A 215 5.92 9.94 -0.71
N HIS A 216 5.31 11.03 -1.18
CA HIS A 216 4.42 10.98 -2.34
C HIS A 216 5.13 10.35 -3.54
N ARG A 217 6.37 10.79 -3.81
CA ARG A 217 7.21 10.26 -4.89
C ARG A 217 7.43 8.75 -4.77
N SER A 218 7.83 8.24 -3.60
CA SER A 218 8.05 6.79 -3.43
C SER A 218 6.78 5.98 -3.63
N THR A 219 5.64 6.50 -3.19
CA THR A 219 4.33 5.88 -3.37
C THR A 219 3.94 5.78 -4.85
N VAL A 220 4.10 6.87 -5.62
CA VAL A 220 3.79 6.89 -7.05
C VAL A 220 4.76 6.02 -7.85
N LEU A 221 6.06 6.08 -7.56
CA LEU A 221 7.05 5.22 -8.21
C LEU A 221 6.77 3.74 -7.93
N HIS A 222 6.41 3.39 -6.69
CA HIS A 222 6.00 2.03 -6.36
C HIS A 222 4.77 1.61 -7.17
N ALA A 223 3.74 2.46 -7.28
CA ALA A 223 2.55 2.16 -8.07
C ALA A 223 2.89 1.90 -9.54
N LEU A 224 3.73 2.74 -10.17
CA LEU A 224 4.19 2.59 -11.54
C LEU A 224 4.95 1.27 -11.75
N VAL A 225 5.85 0.94 -10.83
CA VAL A 225 6.69 -0.26 -10.92
C VAL A 225 5.88 -1.53 -10.65
N ALA A 226 5.02 -1.51 -9.64
CA ALA A 226 4.20 -2.67 -9.28
C ALA A 226 3.15 -3.02 -10.35
N ALA A 227 2.65 -2.04 -11.11
CA ALA A 227 1.70 -2.28 -12.20
C ALA A 227 2.35 -2.94 -13.43
N GLN A 228 3.69 -2.95 -13.56
CA GLN A 228 4.39 -3.50 -14.73
C GLN A 228 4.04 -4.96 -15.01
N PRO A 229 4.10 -5.40 -16.31
CA PRO A 229 3.79 -6.78 -16.70
C PRO A 229 4.57 -7.85 -15.96
N ASP A 230 5.86 -7.60 -15.66
CA ASP A 230 6.74 -8.52 -14.93
C ASP A 230 6.66 -8.35 -13.40
N ALA A 231 5.67 -7.58 -12.91
CA ALA A 231 5.37 -7.42 -11.50
C ALA A 231 3.94 -7.94 -11.21
N LEU A 232 3.00 -7.09 -10.80
CA LEU A 232 1.62 -7.53 -10.54
C LEU A 232 0.77 -7.59 -11.81
N ASN A 233 1.23 -7.00 -12.90
CA ASN A 233 0.55 -6.93 -14.20
C ASN A 233 -0.88 -6.39 -14.10
N LEU A 234 -1.05 -5.26 -13.40
CA LEU A 234 -2.36 -4.65 -13.16
C LEU A 234 -2.77 -3.67 -14.25
N SER A 235 -4.03 -3.68 -14.61
CA SER A 235 -4.62 -2.80 -15.61
C SER A 235 -6.08 -2.48 -15.30
N ALA A 236 -6.69 -1.53 -16.04
CA ALA A 236 -8.12 -1.20 -15.94
C ALA A 236 -9.07 -2.37 -16.25
N ARG A 237 -8.56 -3.49 -16.77
CA ARG A 237 -9.35 -4.69 -17.07
C ARG A 237 -9.45 -5.64 -15.86
N ASP A 238 -8.72 -5.35 -14.79
CA ASP A 238 -8.69 -6.21 -13.62
C ASP A 238 -9.77 -5.82 -12.61
N VAL A 239 -10.24 -6.82 -11.88
CA VAL A 239 -11.00 -6.69 -10.64
C VAL A 239 -10.08 -7.13 -9.51
N VAL A 240 -9.67 -6.19 -8.67
CA VAL A 240 -8.58 -6.36 -7.71
C VAL A 240 -9.11 -6.48 -6.30
N MET A 241 -8.76 -7.55 -5.59
CA MET A 241 -9.13 -7.76 -4.19
C MET A 241 -7.88 -7.84 -3.29
N PRO A 242 -7.50 -6.76 -2.60
CA PRO A 242 -6.46 -6.81 -1.57
C PRO A 242 -7.01 -7.47 -0.31
N VAL A 243 -6.64 -8.74 -0.06
CA VAL A 243 -6.91 -9.39 1.21
C VAL A 243 -5.84 -9.01 2.25
N VAL A 244 -4.67 -8.60 1.77
CA VAL A 244 -3.65 -7.96 2.60
C VAL A 244 -4.19 -6.68 3.23
N PRO A 245 -3.98 -6.48 4.55
CA PRO A 245 -4.59 -5.37 5.25
C PRO A 245 -4.08 -4.00 4.81
N MET A 246 -4.98 -3.05 4.63
CA MET A 246 -4.63 -1.64 4.42
C MET A 246 -3.89 -1.05 5.62
N PHE A 247 -4.14 -1.51 6.82
CA PHE A 247 -3.41 -1.10 8.02
C PHE A 247 -1.97 -1.66 8.12
N HIS A 248 -1.51 -2.43 7.15
CA HIS A 248 -0.14 -2.98 7.12
C HIS A 248 0.47 -2.79 5.74
N VAL A 249 1.58 -2.05 5.70
CA VAL A 249 2.36 -1.76 4.47
C VAL A 249 1.47 -1.26 3.32
N ASN A 250 0.41 -0.50 3.67
CA ASN A 250 -0.55 0.09 2.74
C ASN A 250 -1.17 -0.92 1.76
N ALA A 251 -1.53 -2.13 2.24
CA ALA A 251 -2.03 -3.22 1.38
C ALA A 251 -1.13 -3.45 0.15
N TRP A 252 0.19 -3.41 0.33
CA TRP A 252 1.19 -3.54 -0.73
C TRP A 252 1.03 -2.51 -1.86
N GLY A 253 0.52 -1.33 -1.53
CA GLY A 253 0.31 -0.22 -2.46
C GLY A 253 -0.91 -0.37 -3.37
N VAL A 254 -1.71 -1.43 -3.21
CA VAL A 254 -2.89 -1.68 -4.07
C VAL A 254 -3.85 -0.50 -4.18
N PRO A 255 -4.18 0.25 -3.09
CA PRO A 255 -5.05 1.43 -3.20
C PRO A 255 -4.54 2.47 -4.21
N TYR A 256 -3.24 2.68 -4.27
CA TYR A 256 -2.61 3.64 -5.18
C TYR A 256 -2.48 3.09 -6.60
N ILE A 257 -2.14 1.79 -6.73
CA ILE A 257 -2.01 1.13 -8.04
C ILE A 257 -3.36 1.08 -8.74
N THR A 258 -4.42 0.71 -8.04
CA THR A 258 -5.78 0.60 -8.61
C THR A 258 -6.33 1.96 -9.03
N ALA A 259 -6.07 3.03 -8.28
CA ALA A 259 -6.37 4.39 -8.68
C ALA A 259 -5.62 4.79 -9.96
N MET A 260 -4.31 4.48 -10.03
CA MET A 260 -3.48 4.82 -11.19
C MET A 260 -3.94 4.13 -12.47
N VAL A 261 -4.29 2.84 -12.40
CA VAL A 261 -4.69 2.07 -13.60
C VAL A 261 -6.20 2.09 -13.86
N GLY A 262 -7.02 2.60 -12.92
CA GLY A 262 -8.48 2.63 -13.04
C GLY A 262 -9.14 1.26 -12.94
N ALA A 263 -8.60 0.33 -12.15
CA ALA A 263 -9.18 -0.98 -11.94
C ALA A 263 -10.39 -0.93 -11.00
N LYS A 264 -11.33 -1.88 -11.17
CA LYS A 264 -12.35 -2.16 -10.16
C LYS A 264 -11.66 -2.68 -8.90
N LEU A 265 -12.06 -2.15 -7.74
CA LEU A 265 -11.50 -2.51 -6.44
C LEU A 265 -12.56 -3.20 -5.56
N VAL A 266 -12.23 -4.33 -4.97
CA VAL A 266 -13.10 -5.07 -4.04
C VAL A 266 -12.41 -5.12 -2.68
N LEU A 267 -12.99 -4.43 -1.70
CA LEU A 267 -12.48 -4.31 -0.34
C LEU A 267 -13.24 -5.26 0.58
N PRO A 268 -12.61 -6.34 1.08
CA PRO A 268 -13.30 -7.43 1.76
C PRO A 268 -13.76 -7.11 3.19
N GLY A 269 -13.42 -5.93 3.74
CA GLY A 269 -13.74 -5.58 5.12
C GLY A 269 -13.11 -6.54 6.13
N PRO A 270 -13.86 -6.91 7.21
CA PRO A 270 -13.38 -7.85 8.23
C PRO A 270 -13.49 -9.32 7.82
N GLY A 271 -14.26 -9.67 6.78
CA GLY A 271 -14.52 -11.04 6.35
C GLY A 271 -13.38 -11.66 5.54
N LEU A 272 -12.35 -12.16 6.21
CA LEU A 272 -11.14 -12.70 5.60
C LEU A 272 -11.06 -14.23 5.68
N ASP A 273 -12.13 -14.90 6.09
CA ASP A 273 -12.25 -16.35 6.04
C ASP A 273 -12.48 -16.85 4.61
N GLY A 274 -12.18 -18.14 4.37
CA GLY A 274 -12.21 -18.71 3.03
C GLY A 274 -13.57 -18.62 2.35
N GLU A 275 -14.66 -18.87 3.07
CA GLU A 275 -16.02 -18.83 2.54
C GLU A 275 -16.43 -17.41 2.09
N SER A 276 -16.14 -16.40 2.93
CA SER A 276 -16.39 -15.00 2.61
C SER A 276 -15.60 -14.55 1.36
N LEU A 277 -14.35 -14.98 1.25
CA LEU A 277 -13.51 -14.65 0.10
C LEU A 277 -13.97 -15.34 -1.19
N VAL A 278 -14.38 -16.62 -1.13
CA VAL A 278 -14.94 -17.33 -2.30
C VAL A 278 -16.20 -16.63 -2.81
N LYS A 279 -17.11 -16.25 -1.91
CA LYS A 279 -18.33 -15.52 -2.27
C LYS A 279 -18.03 -14.22 -2.99
N LEU A 280 -17.04 -13.45 -2.50
CA LEU A 280 -16.63 -12.19 -3.14
C LEU A 280 -15.94 -12.43 -4.49
N ILE A 281 -15.09 -13.45 -4.61
CA ILE A 281 -14.44 -13.80 -5.88
C ILE A 281 -15.50 -14.09 -6.94
N ASP A 282 -16.48 -14.91 -6.60
CA ASP A 282 -17.50 -15.34 -7.54
C ASP A 282 -18.50 -14.20 -7.86
N SER A 283 -19.02 -13.50 -6.84
CA SER A 283 -20.03 -12.45 -7.03
C SER A 283 -19.47 -11.20 -7.74
N GLU A 284 -18.24 -10.81 -7.47
CA GLU A 284 -17.63 -9.60 -8.04
C GLU A 284 -16.71 -9.87 -9.23
N SER A 285 -16.56 -11.16 -9.62
CA SER A 285 -15.70 -11.59 -10.72
C SER A 285 -14.25 -11.14 -10.54
N VAL A 286 -13.69 -11.35 -9.35
CA VAL A 286 -12.32 -10.96 -9.01
C VAL A 286 -11.32 -11.66 -9.94
N THR A 287 -10.43 -10.89 -10.57
CA THR A 287 -9.41 -11.42 -11.49
C THR A 287 -8.05 -11.60 -10.83
N ILE A 288 -7.76 -10.79 -9.82
CA ILE A 288 -6.53 -10.87 -9.04
C ILE A 288 -6.81 -10.58 -7.56
N ALA A 289 -6.26 -11.44 -6.70
CA ALA A 289 -6.32 -11.26 -5.25
C ALA A 289 -4.92 -11.31 -4.65
N LEU A 290 -4.70 -10.54 -3.58
CA LEU A 290 -3.39 -10.41 -2.94
C LEU A 290 -3.50 -10.81 -1.46
N GLY A 291 -2.66 -11.74 -1.02
CA GLY A 291 -2.74 -12.26 0.35
C GLY A 291 -1.49 -13.01 0.81
N VAL A 292 -1.52 -13.42 2.06
CA VAL A 292 -0.46 -14.22 2.69
C VAL A 292 -0.82 -15.71 2.65
N PRO A 293 0.15 -16.65 2.72
CA PRO A 293 -0.11 -18.08 2.59
C PRO A 293 -1.20 -18.63 3.53
N THR A 294 -1.30 -18.14 4.76
CA THR A 294 -2.31 -18.60 5.73
C THR A 294 -3.74 -18.30 5.28
N ILE A 295 -3.97 -17.16 4.63
CA ILE A 295 -5.26 -16.80 4.04
C ILE A 295 -5.57 -17.71 2.86
N TRP A 296 -4.59 -17.96 2.01
CA TRP A 296 -4.77 -18.79 0.83
C TRP A 296 -5.02 -20.26 1.16
N GLN A 297 -4.48 -20.76 2.28
CA GLN A 297 -4.83 -22.09 2.77
C GLN A 297 -6.33 -22.20 3.09
N GLY A 298 -6.89 -21.19 3.78
CA GLY A 298 -8.32 -21.12 4.06
C GLY A 298 -9.16 -20.99 2.78
N LEU A 299 -8.70 -20.20 1.81
CA LEU A 299 -9.39 -20.06 0.51
C LEU A 299 -9.43 -21.37 -0.26
N LEU A 300 -8.31 -22.10 -0.37
CA LEU A 300 -8.24 -23.38 -1.07
C LEU A 300 -9.18 -24.42 -0.43
N SER A 301 -9.20 -24.50 0.90
CA SER A 301 -10.14 -25.38 1.61
C SER A 301 -11.60 -25.03 1.30
N ALA A 302 -11.94 -23.74 1.34
CA ALA A 302 -13.31 -23.29 1.06
C ALA A 302 -13.73 -23.49 -0.41
N LEU A 303 -12.81 -23.32 -1.36
CA LEU A 303 -13.07 -23.63 -2.78
C LEU A 303 -13.48 -25.10 -2.96
N ASP A 304 -12.80 -26.00 -2.25
CA ASP A 304 -13.13 -27.43 -2.29
C ASP A 304 -14.46 -27.74 -1.63
N GLU A 305 -14.70 -27.20 -0.45
CA GLU A 305 -15.92 -27.44 0.33
C GLU A 305 -17.18 -26.90 -0.38
N LEU A 306 -17.06 -25.73 -1.02
CA LEU A 306 -18.16 -25.08 -1.73
C LEU A 306 -18.30 -25.55 -3.19
N GLY A 307 -17.34 -26.32 -3.71
CA GLY A 307 -17.30 -26.74 -5.11
C GLY A 307 -17.16 -25.58 -6.09
N SER A 308 -16.61 -24.43 -5.65
CA SER A 308 -16.34 -23.31 -6.53
C SER A 308 -15.09 -23.54 -7.36
N SER A 309 -15.12 -23.12 -8.62
CA SER A 309 -13.96 -23.17 -9.54
C SER A 309 -13.19 -21.88 -9.58
N ALA A 310 -13.61 -20.82 -8.89
CA ALA A 310 -13.04 -19.47 -8.92
C ALA A 310 -12.72 -19.00 -10.35
N GLN A 311 -13.62 -19.22 -11.30
CA GLN A 311 -13.38 -19.06 -12.75
C GLN A 311 -12.82 -17.69 -13.16
N SER A 312 -13.23 -16.64 -12.45
CA SER A 312 -12.77 -15.27 -12.72
C SER A 312 -11.35 -15.04 -12.28
N LEU A 313 -10.87 -15.73 -11.22
CA LEU A 313 -9.54 -15.53 -10.64
C LEU A 313 -8.47 -16.05 -11.60
N LYS A 314 -7.63 -15.15 -12.09
CA LYS A 314 -6.53 -15.47 -13.03
C LYS A 314 -5.18 -15.51 -12.34
N ARG A 315 -4.99 -14.66 -11.34
CA ARG A 315 -3.73 -14.52 -10.62
C ARG A 315 -3.98 -14.34 -9.12
N THR A 316 -3.07 -14.87 -8.34
CA THR A 316 -2.95 -14.51 -6.92
C THR A 316 -1.53 -14.08 -6.61
N VAL A 317 -1.38 -12.98 -5.85
CA VAL A 317 -0.08 -12.53 -5.37
C VAL A 317 0.13 -13.04 -3.97
N ILE A 318 1.23 -13.75 -3.76
CA ILE A 318 1.59 -14.33 -2.47
C ILE A 318 2.91 -13.74 -1.98
N GLY A 319 2.89 -13.16 -0.80
CA GLY A 319 4.05 -12.54 -0.16
C GLY A 319 3.90 -12.52 1.36
N GLY A 320 4.78 -11.76 2.03
CA GLY A 320 4.80 -11.67 3.50
C GLY A 320 5.43 -12.87 4.20
N SER A 321 5.40 -14.05 3.60
CA SER A 321 6.17 -15.25 3.94
C SER A 321 6.36 -16.13 2.70
N ALA A 322 7.22 -17.15 2.78
CA ALA A 322 7.44 -18.06 1.67
C ALA A 322 6.17 -18.84 1.32
N CYS A 323 5.83 -18.87 0.03
CA CYS A 323 4.71 -19.66 -0.47
C CYS A 323 5.11 -21.14 -0.59
N PRO A 324 4.36 -22.09 0.00
CA PRO A 324 4.61 -23.50 -0.18
C PRO A 324 4.50 -23.94 -1.66
N PRO A 325 5.45 -24.73 -2.21
CA PRO A 325 5.36 -25.24 -3.58
C PRO A 325 4.05 -26.02 -3.88
N SER A 326 3.54 -26.75 -2.89
CA SER A 326 2.26 -27.45 -2.99
C SER A 326 1.08 -26.50 -3.24
N MET A 327 1.05 -25.37 -2.56
CA MET A 327 0.03 -24.33 -2.75
C MET A 327 0.08 -23.73 -4.16
N MET A 328 1.29 -23.44 -4.68
CA MET A 328 1.48 -22.96 -6.06
C MET A 328 0.97 -23.99 -7.08
N SER A 329 1.29 -25.28 -6.85
CA SER A 329 0.87 -26.38 -7.71
C SER A 329 -0.64 -26.58 -7.70
N GLU A 330 -1.29 -26.43 -6.54
CA GLU A 330 -2.74 -26.57 -6.39
C GLU A 330 -3.49 -25.41 -7.09
N PHE A 331 -3.10 -24.16 -6.87
CA PHE A 331 -3.69 -23.02 -7.58
C PHE A 331 -3.61 -23.20 -9.09
N ARG A 332 -2.46 -23.60 -9.62
CA ARG A 332 -2.26 -23.79 -11.06
C ARG A 332 -2.96 -25.03 -11.60
N GLY A 333 -2.75 -26.17 -10.95
CA GLY A 333 -3.18 -27.47 -11.48
C GLY A 333 -4.68 -27.69 -11.38
N LYS A 334 -5.30 -27.20 -10.30
CA LYS A 334 -6.72 -27.43 -10.02
C LYS A 334 -7.60 -26.27 -10.46
N TYR A 335 -7.14 -25.02 -10.24
CA TYR A 335 -7.94 -23.82 -10.47
C TYR A 335 -7.49 -23.00 -11.67
N GLY A 336 -6.35 -23.31 -12.29
CA GLY A 336 -5.80 -22.54 -13.41
C GLY A 336 -5.34 -21.12 -13.03
N VAL A 337 -5.11 -20.88 -11.73
CA VAL A 337 -4.70 -19.59 -11.17
C VAL A 337 -3.19 -19.49 -11.14
N GLU A 338 -2.62 -18.45 -11.72
CA GLU A 338 -1.19 -18.19 -11.65
C GLU A 338 -0.81 -17.57 -10.31
N VAL A 339 0.25 -18.10 -9.69
CA VAL A 339 0.79 -17.55 -8.44
C VAL A 339 1.96 -16.64 -8.76
N VAL A 340 1.81 -15.37 -8.42
CA VAL A 340 2.88 -14.37 -8.45
C VAL A 340 3.55 -14.35 -7.07
N HIS A 341 4.71 -14.97 -6.95
CA HIS A 341 5.45 -15.01 -5.69
C HIS A 341 6.29 -13.74 -5.55
N ALA A 342 6.08 -13.00 -4.47
CA ALA A 342 6.71 -11.73 -4.23
C ALA A 342 7.34 -11.67 -2.83
N TRP A 343 8.43 -10.93 -2.72
CA TRP A 343 9.07 -10.59 -1.46
C TRP A 343 9.20 -9.08 -1.33
N GLY A 344 9.04 -8.59 -0.12
CA GLY A 344 9.21 -7.19 0.20
C GLY A 344 9.21 -6.96 1.70
N MET A 345 9.45 -5.73 2.08
CA MET A 345 9.45 -5.28 3.46
C MET A 345 8.97 -3.82 3.52
N THR A 346 8.60 -3.37 4.71
CA THR A 346 8.08 -2.00 4.89
C THR A 346 9.05 -0.96 4.30
N GLU A 347 10.35 -1.17 4.47
CA GLU A 347 11.42 -0.28 4.02
C GLU A 347 11.65 -0.32 2.49
N THR A 348 11.02 -1.22 1.73
CA THR A 348 11.11 -1.28 0.25
C THR A 348 9.88 -0.75 -0.47
N SER A 349 8.92 -0.14 0.19
CA SER A 349 7.72 0.56 -0.30
C SER A 349 6.56 -0.28 -0.89
N PRO A 350 6.30 -1.56 -0.64
CA PRO A 350 7.09 -2.61 -0.03
C PRO A 350 7.81 -3.54 -1.00
N ILE A 351 7.67 -3.39 -2.32
CA ILE A 351 8.14 -4.38 -3.30
C ILE A 351 9.66 -4.47 -3.34
N GLY A 352 10.20 -5.65 -3.04
CA GLY A 352 11.63 -5.97 -3.13
C GLY A 352 11.95 -6.83 -4.34
N THR A 353 11.27 -7.98 -4.48
CA THR A 353 11.38 -8.86 -5.65
C THR A 353 10.03 -9.40 -6.06
N VAL A 354 9.89 -9.73 -7.35
CA VAL A 354 8.71 -10.41 -7.90
C VAL A 354 9.18 -11.50 -8.85
N ASN A 355 8.52 -12.65 -8.78
CA ASN A 355 8.77 -13.75 -9.68
C ASN A 355 7.96 -13.58 -10.96
N ALA A 356 8.67 -13.64 -12.08
CA ALA A 356 8.09 -13.76 -13.41
C ALA A 356 8.99 -14.60 -14.30
N LEU A 357 8.40 -15.47 -15.13
CA LEU A 357 9.13 -16.22 -16.13
C LEU A 357 9.63 -15.28 -17.23
N LEU A 358 10.86 -15.52 -17.68
CA LEU A 358 11.49 -14.81 -18.78
C LEU A 358 11.41 -15.62 -20.07
N SER A 359 11.57 -14.98 -21.22
CA SER A 359 11.60 -15.65 -22.51
C SER A 359 12.63 -16.79 -22.59
N LYS A 360 13.79 -16.62 -21.94
CA LYS A 360 14.81 -17.67 -21.86
C LYS A 360 14.35 -18.95 -21.13
N HIS A 361 13.30 -18.86 -20.30
CA HIS A 361 12.74 -19.99 -19.58
C HIS A 361 11.75 -20.82 -20.41
N ASN A 362 11.37 -20.35 -21.60
CA ASN A 362 10.45 -21.06 -22.50
C ASN A 362 11.01 -22.40 -22.99
N THR A 363 12.34 -22.54 -23.02
CA THR A 363 13.03 -23.78 -23.41
C THR A 363 13.15 -24.80 -22.27
N LEU A 364 12.80 -24.41 -21.04
CA LEU A 364 12.85 -25.30 -19.89
C LEU A 364 11.65 -26.25 -19.87
N SER A 365 11.85 -27.45 -19.29
CA SER A 365 10.75 -28.34 -18.94
C SER A 365 9.80 -27.68 -17.97
N GLU A 366 8.59 -28.22 -17.79
CA GLU A 366 7.63 -27.70 -16.81
C GLU A 366 8.21 -27.77 -15.38
N GLU A 367 8.94 -28.84 -15.04
CA GLU A 367 9.65 -28.94 -13.77
C GLU A 367 10.68 -27.83 -13.60
N GLY A 368 11.45 -27.51 -14.64
CA GLY A 368 12.40 -26.41 -14.63
C GLY A 368 11.74 -25.05 -14.43
N ARG A 369 10.59 -24.81 -15.09
CA ARG A 369 9.80 -23.60 -14.90
C ARG A 369 9.21 -23.51 -13.48
N ASN A 370 8.78 -24.64 -12.90
CA ASN A 370 8.24 -24.67 -11.53
C ASN A 370 9.31 -24.29 -10.50
N LYS A 371 10.55 -24.78 -10.64
CA LYS A 371 11.67 -24.33 -9.79
C LYS A 371 11.92 -22.83 -9.85
N ILE A 372 11.76 -22.22 -11.03
CA ILE A 372 11.86 -20.75 -11.15
C ILE A 372 10.72 -20.08 -10.39
N ARG A 373 9.46 -20.57 -10.53
CA ARG A 373 8.28 -19.99 -9.85
C ARG A 373 8.34 -20.09 -8.33
N GLU A 374 9.00 -21.09 -7.78
CA GLU A 374 9.21 -21.25 -6.35
C GLU A 374 10.13 -20.18 -5.75
N SER A 375 10.97 -19.57 -6.58
CA SER A 375 11.88 -18.51 -6.10
C SER A 375 11.14 -17.20 -5.80
N GLN A 376 11.78 -16.33 -5.00
CA GLN A 376 11.26 -14.99 -4.70
C GLN A 376 11.39 -14.02 -5.89
N GLY A 377 11.96 -14.48 -7.02
CA GLY A 377 12.09 -13.68 -8.23
C GLY A 377 13.26 -12.71 -8.22
N ARG A 378 13.08 -11.59 -8.93
CA ARG A 378 14.12 -10.57 -9.13
C ARG A 378 13.60 -9.18 -8.73
N PRO A 379 14.51 -8.25 -8.40
CA PRO A 379 14.12 -6.87 -8.11
C PRO A 379 13.54 -6.22 -9.37
N PRO A 380 12.43 -5.47 -9.23
CA PRO A 380 11.93 -4.62 -10.29
C PRO A 380 12.79 -3.36 -10.45
N TYR A 381 12.56 -2.59 -11.52
CA TYR A 381 13.29 -1.33 -11.75
C TYR A 381 13.20 -0.40 -10.52
N GLY A 382 14.32 0.20 -10.15
CA GLY A 382 14.44 1.11 -9.01
C GLY A 382 14.78 0.43 -7.67
N VAL A 383 14.72 -0.91 -7.58
CA VAL A 383 15.17 -1.66 -6.42
C VAL A 383 16.53 -2.29 -6.70
N GLN A 384 17.49 -2.06 -5.81
CA GLN A 384 18.82 -2.65 -5.90
C GLN A 384 19.08 -3.53 -4.67
N LEU A 385 19.50 -4.76 -4.92
CA LEU A 385 19.79 -5.75 -3.89
C LEU A 385 21.22 -6.22 -3.99
N LYS A 386 21.79 -6.68 -2.88
CA LYS A 386 23.06 -7.42 -2.84
C LYS A 386 23.02 -8.49 -1.77
N ILE A 387 23.77 -9.54 -1.97
CA ILE A 387 24.01 -10.58 -0.97
C ILE A 387 25.38 -10.31 -0.35
N VAL A 388 25.47 -10.34 0.97
CA VAL A 388 26.73 -10.12 1.70
C VAL A 388 27.01 -11.30 2.64
N GLY A 389 28.26 -11.72 2.70
CA GLY A 389 28.74 -12.71 3.64
C GLY A 389 28.76 -12.19 5.08
N GLU A 390 29.12 -13.06 6.03
CA GLU A 390 29.27 -12.68 7.45
C GLU A 390 30.36 -11.63 7.66
N ASP A 391 31.38 -11.62 6.80
CA ASP A 391 32.46 -10.64 6.76
C ASP A 391 32.06 -9.28 6.16
N GLY A 392 30.81 -9.14 5.68
CA GLY A 392 30.28 -7.94 5.06
C GLY A 392 30.66 -7.75 3.59
N HIS A 393 31.44 -8.62 2.99
CA HIS A 393 31.79 -8.56 1.56
C HIS A 393 30.62 -9.02 0.68
N GLN A 394 30.46 -8.38 -0.48
CA GLN A 394 29.45 -8.78 -1.45
C GLN A 394 29.78 -10.15 -2.04
N LEU A 395 28.79 -11.04 -2.04
CA LEU A 395 28.87 -12.36 -2.63
C LEU A 395 28.41 -12.33 -4.10
N PRO A 396 28.84 -13.31 -4.93
CA PRO A 396 28.38 -13.41 -6.30
C PRO A 396 26.88 -13.79 -6.38
N GLU A 397 26.22 -13.30 -7.43
CA GLU A 397 24.80 -13.60 -7.72
C GLU A 397 24.70 -14.85 -8.64
N ASP A 398 25.20 -15.97 -8.18
CA ASP A 398 25.36 -17.23 -8.94
C ASP A 398 24.32 -18.31 -8.59
N ALA A 399 23.33 -17.98 -7.76
CA ALA A 399 22.33 -18.88 -7.19
C ALA A 399 22.93 -20.02 -6.31
N ILE A 400 24.18 -19.89 -5.89
CA ILE A 400 24.90 -20.86 -5.05
C ILE A 400 25.31 -20.17 -3.73
N ALA A 401 25.87 -18.96 -3.83
CA ALA A 401 26.35 -18.20 -2.67
C ALA A 401 25.19 -17.86 -1.72
N GLN A 402 25.38 -18.14 -0.43
CA GLN A 402 24.40 -17.88 0.62
C GLN A 402 24.91 -16.77 1.54
N GLY A 403 24.04 -15.81 1.86
CA GLY A 403 24.41 -14.69 2.73
C GLY A 403 23.20 -13.83 3.11
N ASN A 404 23.48 -12.70 3.74
CA ASN A 404 22.47 -11.74 4.13
C ASN A 404 22.04 -10.88 2.93
N LEU A 405 20.75 -10.87 2.63
CA LEU A 405 20.18 -9.97 1.62
C LEU A 405 20.14 -8.54 2.16
N ARG A 406 20.69 -7.60 1.40
CA ARG A 406 20.63 -6.17 1.71
C ARG A 406 20.02 -5.37 0.56
N VAL A 407 19.19 -4.42 0.91
CA VAL A 407 18.70 -3.39 -0.02
C VAL A 407 19.76 -2.29 -0.08
N ILE A 408 20.12 -1.88 -1.30
CA ILE A 408 21.07 -0.79 -1.52
C ILE A 408 20.27 0.51 -1.61
N PRO A 409 20.48 1.48 -0.70
CA PRO A 409 19.84 2.77 -0.83
C PRO A 409 20.31 3.50 -2.09
N PRO A 410 19.47 4.36 -2.69
CA PRO A 410 19.90 5.21 -3.80
C PRO A 410 21.13 6.06 -3.40
N LYS A 411 22.10 6.21 -4.30
CA LYS A 411 23.38 6.89 -4.05
C LYS A 411 23.29 8.38 -3.64
N ASN A 412 22.09 8.94 -3.56
CA ASN A 412 21.85 10.36 -3.22
C ASN A 412 21.19 10.59 -1.86
N SER A 413 20.99 9.55 -1.03
CA SER A 413 20.74 9.77 0.38
C SER A 413 22.09 10.16 1.00
N GLY A 414 22.31 11.42 1.30
CA GLY A 414 23.51 11.87 2.00
C GLY A 414 23.79 10.97 3.20
N ASP A 415 25.03 10.56 3.34
CA ASP A 415 25.55 9.75 4.44
C ASP A 415 25.21 10.33 5.80
#